data_a7b6be4d7eba6ee790ba7d3dab767049
#
_entry.id   a7b6be4d7eba6ee790ba7d3dab767049
#
_cell.length_a   1.000
_cell.length_b   1.000
_cell.length_c   1.000
_cell.angle_alpha   90.00
_cell.angle_beta   90.00
_cell.angle_gamma   90.00
#
_symmetry.space_group_name_H-M   'P 1'
#
loop_
_entity.id
_entity.type
_entity.pdbx_description
1 polymer ?
#
loop_
_entity_poly.entity_id
_entity_poly.type
_entity_poly.pdbx_seq_one_letter_code
_entity_poly.pdbx_strand_id
1 'polypeptide(L)'
;QAVVIDREVPLASASLIGCAVLTGTGAVLNRAKPRPGSSAIVIGIGGIGLNVLQGLALSQAGPIIAIDTNPAKEAAAKLFGATHFICAGPDVDTAEAVKEICPLGVDYAFECVGHPALIRQCIDLLDWGGSCVLLGVPKFGSEASFVVQSLYNDKSILGCRYGAARPHHDIPLFVDLYKAGKLKLDELVSQTFEPEQVQEALDA
;
A
#
# COMPACT_ATOMS: atom_id res chain seq x y z
N GLN A 1 -9.10 -18.09 12.90
CA GLN A 1 -8.57 -17.50 14.14
C GLN A 1 -9.41 -16.29 14.49
N ALA A 2 -9.66 -16.06 15.78
CA ALA A 2 -10.35 -14.89 16.29
C ALA A 2 -9.40 -14.12 17.20
N VAL A 3 -9.48 -12.78 17.13
CA VAL A 3 -8.73 -11.86 18.01
C VAL A 3 -9.74 -11.00 18.73
N VAL A 4 -9.65 -10.95 20.05
CA VAL A 4 -10.47 -10.07 20.86
C VAL A 4 -9.91 -8.65 20.76
N ILE A 5 -10.76 -7.70 20.46
CA ILE A 5 -10.44 -6.27 20.40
C ILE A 5 -11.26 -5.49 21.43
N ASP A 6 -10.87 -4.25 21.69
CA ASP A 6 -11.59 -3.35 22.56
C ASP A 6 -13.00 -3.08 22.02
N ARG A 7 -14.01 -3.17 22.90
CA ARG A 7 -15.44 -2.94 22.58
C ARG A 7 -15.77 -1.50 22.22
N GLU A 8 -14.90 -0.56 22.56
CA GLU A 8 -15.05 0.85 22.23
C GLU A 8 -14.76 1.15 20.73
N VAL A 9 -14.11 0.23 20.01
CA VAL A 9 -13.82 0.41 18.58
C VAL A 9 -15.09 0.19 17.77
N PRO A 10 -15.51 1.16 16.92
CA PRO A 10 -16.68 1.00 16.07
C PRO A 10 -16.55 -0.23 15.17
N LEU A 11 -17.59 -1.05 15.08
CA LEU A 11 -17.54 -2.32 14.31
C LEU A 11 -17.29 -2.09 12.83
N ALA A 12 -17.79 -1.00 12.25
CA ALA A 12 -17.53 -0.63 10.86
C ALA A 12 -16.03 -0.46 10.61
N SER A 13 -15.34 0.33 11.44
CA SER A 13 -13.90 0.55 11.35
C SER A 13 -13.10 -0.70 11.68
N ALA A 14 -13.54 -1.47 12.71
CA ALA A 14 -12.92 -2.73 13.11
C ALA A 14 -12.95 -3.78 12.00
N SER A 15 -13.99 -3.83 11.18
CA SER A 15 -14.14 -4.79 10.09
C SER A 15 -13.03 -4.70 9.05
N LEU A 16 -12.42 -3.52 8.87
CA LEU A 16 -11.35 -3.27 7.91
C LEU A 16 -9.99 -3.78 8.38
N ILE A 17 -9.81 -3.97 9.71
CA ILE A 17 -8.50 -4.31 10.28
C ILE A 17 -8.03 -5.69 9.80
N GLY A 18 -8.94 -6.67 9.71
CA GLY A 18 -8.60 -8.07 9.41
C GLY A 18 -8.06 -8.33 7.99
N CYS A 19 -8.21 -7.40 7.06
CA CYS A 19 -7.74 -7.56 5.69
C CYS A 19 -6.93 -6.35 5.22
N ALA A 20 -7.57 -5.25 4.82
CA ALA A 20 -6.91 -4.13 4.15
C ALA A 20 -5.83 -3.46 5.03
N VAL A 21 -6.16 -3.20 6.30
CA VAL A 21 -5.23 -2.56 7.25
C VAL A 21 -4.07 -3.50 7.58
N LEU A 22 -4.39 -4.75 7.92
CA LEU A 22 -3.38 -5.76 8.26
C LEU A 22 -2.43 -5.99 7.09
N THR A 23 -2.95 -6.03 5.86
CA THR A 23 -2.16 -6.22 4.64
C THR A 23 -1.28 -5.01 4.35
N GLY A 24 -1.87 -3.82 4.23
CA GLY A 24 -1.14 -2.62 3.79
C GLY A 24 -0.17 -2.10 4.84
N THR A 25 -0.68 -1.79 6.04
CA THR A 25 0.18 -1.30 7.14
C THR A 25 1.19 -2.35 7.58
N GLY A 26 0.79 -3.63 7.65
CA GLY A 26 1.69 -4.73 7.98
C GLY A 26 2.77 -4.96 6.93
N ALA A 27 2.49 -4.77 5.64
CA ALA A 27 3.51 -4.85 4.59
C ALA A 27 4.65 -3.86 4.82
N VAL A 28 4.33 -2.68 5.33
CA VAL A 28 5.34 -1.69 5.69
C VAL A 28 6.05 -2.06 6.99
N LEU A 29 5.30 -2.25 8.08
CA LEU A 29 5.87 -2.39 9.42
C LEU A 29 6.55 -3.76 9.66
N ASN A 30 6.05 -4.83 9.04
CA ASN A 30 6.54 -6.18 9.28
C ASN A 30 7.45 -6.69 8.16
N ARG A 31 7.16 -6.33 6.89
CA ARG A 31 7.86 -6.89 5.73
C ARG A 31 8.95 -5.98 5.18
N ALA A 32 8.61 -4.74 4.80
CA ALA A 32 9.55 -3.79 4.21
C ALA A 32 10.48 -3.16 5.27
N LYS A 33 9.90 -2.70 6.39
CA LYS A 33 10.61 -2.07 7.51
C LYS A 33 11.49 -0.89 7.08
N PRO A 34 10.92 0.11 6.38
CA PRO A 34 11.69 1.24 5.89
C PRO A 34 12.31 2.02 7.06
N ARG A 35 13.50 2.55 6.84
CA ARG A 35 14.12 3.49 7.77
C ARG A 35 13.45 4.86 7.63
N PRO A 36 13.41 5.68 8.67
CA PRO A 36 13.01 7.07 8.55
C PRO A 36 13.77 7.78 7.40
N GLY A 37 13.04 8.52 6.57
CA GLY A 37 13.57 9.20 5.39
C GLY A 37 13.68 8.35 4.12
N SER A 38 13.39 7.04 4.18
CA SER A 38 13.37 6.19 2.96
C SER A 38 12.29 6.63 1.99
N SER A 39 12.63 6.72 0.71
CA SER A 39 11.70 7.04 -0.37
C SER A 39 10.83 5.85 -0.76
N ALA A 40 9.57 6.09 -1.14
CA ALA A 40 8.68 5.03 -1.54
C ALA A 40 7.66 5.42 -2.62
N ILE A 41 7.35 4.48 -3.52
CA ILE A 41 6.19 4.55 -4.40
C ILE A 41 5.15 3.51 -3.98
N VAL A 42 3.86 3.87 -4.15
CA VAL A 42 2.72 2.96 -3.96
C VAL A 42 1.88 3.01 -5.22
N ILE A 43 1.79 1.90 -5.94
CA ILE A 43 1.00 1.78 -7.17
C ILE A 43 -0.32 1.10 -6.87
N GLY A 44 -1.44 1.83 -7.13
CA GLY A 44 -2.79 1.41 -6.80
C GLY A 44 -3.25 1.89 -5.43
N ILE A 45 -4.02 2.98 -5.42
CA ILE A 45 -4.52 3.66 -4.21
C ILE A 45 -5.95 3.20 -3.90
N GLY A 46 -6.11 1.89 -3.72
CA GLY A 46 -7.29 1.25 -3.14
C GLY A 46 -7.13 1.06 -1.63
N GLY A 47 -7.98 0.25 -1.01
CA GLY A 47 -7.94 -0.01 0.43
C GLY A 47 -6.58 -0.49 0.94
N ILE A 48 -5.87 -1.35 0.19
CA ILE A 48 -4.51 -1.80 0.54
C ILE A 48 -3.51 -0.66 0.37
N GLY A 49 -3.53 0.05 -0.76
CA GLY A 49 -2.59 1.15 -1.03
C GLY A 49 -2.70 2.29 -0.03
N LEU A 50 -3.91 2.70 0.36
CA LEU A 50 -4.12 3.70 1.42
C LEU A 50 -3.49 3.26 2.75
N ASN A 51 -3.59 1.98 3.09
CA ASN A 51 -2.98 1.43 4.30
C ASN A 51 -1.45 1.30 4.20
N VAL A 52 -0.90 1.09 3.00
CA VAL A 52 0.55 1.20 2.76
C VAL A 52 1.01 2.64 2.98
N LEU A 53 0.30 3.64 2.44
CA LEU A 53 0.64 5.06 2.61
C LEU A 53 0.71 5.45 4.09
N GLN A 54 -0.32 5.09 4.89
CA GLN A 54 -0.27 5.41 6.32
C GLN A 54 0.79 4.61 7.09
N GLY A 55 1.09 3.38 6.68
CA GLY A 55 2.21 2.62 7.22
C GLY A 55 3.56 3.30 6.98
N LEU A 56 3.77 3.83 5.76
CA LEU A 56 4.96 4.61 5.39
C LEU A 56 5.07 5.90 6.19
N ALA A 57 3.95 6.63 6.35
CA ALA A 57 3.91 7.83 7.17
C ALA A 57 4.23 7.53 8.65
N LEU A 58 3.68 6.44 9.22
CA LEU A 58 4.02 5.96 10.56
C LEU A 58 5.51 5.63 10.72
N SER A 59 6.14 5.12 9.65
CA SER A 59 7.58 4.80 9.61
C SER A 59 8.46 6.03 9.34
N GLN A 60 7.86 7.23 9.21
CA GLN A 60 8.56 8.46 8.85
C GLN A 60 9.34 8.33 7.51
N ALA A 61 8.81 7.58 6.56
CA ALA A 61 9.32 7.50 5.20
C ALA A 61 9.08 8.83 4.47
N GLY A 62 9.88 9.12 3.45
CA GLY A 62 9.68 10.29 2.59
C GLY A 62 10.84 10.48 1.59
N PRO A 63 10.50 10.88 0.35
CA PRO A 63 9.16 11.15 -0.18
C PRO A 63 8.30 9.89 -0.31
N ILE A 64 6.97 10.04 -0.17
CA ILE A 64 5.97 9.00 -0.39
C ILE A 64 5.14 9.37 -1.62
N ILE A 65 5.29 8.64 -2.71
CA ILE A 65 4.66 8.92 -4.00
C ILE A 65 3.52 7.93 -4.23
N ALA A 66 2.30 8.43 -4.26
CA ALA A 66 1.11 7.65 -4.61
C ALA A 66 0.87 7.69 -6.13
N ILE A 67 0.57 6.56 -6.75
CA ILE A 67 0.34 6.44 -8.19
C ILE A 67 -0.99 5.71 -8.40
N ASP A 68 -1.94 6.36 -9.09
CA ASP A 68 -3.23 5.76 -9.48
C ASP A 68 -3.71 6.37 -10.79
N THR A 69 -4.58 5.68 -11.50
CA THR A 69 -5.20 6.18 -12.74
C THR A 69 -6.39 7.09 -12.49
N ASN A 70 -6.96 7.08 -11.30
CA ASN A 70 -8.11 7.91 -10.92
C ASN A 70 -7.67 9.18 -10.16
N PRO A 71 -7.76 10.37 -10.77
CA PRO A 71 -7.35 11.62 -10.13
C PRO A 71 -8.15 11.96 -8.87
N ALA A 72 -9.38 11.44 -8.74
CA ALA A 72 -10.20 11.68 -7.55
C ALA A 72 -9.59 11.10 -6.26
N LYS A 73 -8.62 10.17 -6.38
CA LYS A 73 -7.93 9.57 -5.24
C LYS A 73 -6.81 10.42 -4.64
N GLU A 74 -6.43 11.53 -5.28
CA GLU A 74 -5.35 12.39 -4.80
C GLU A 74 -5.59 12.89 -3.37
N ALA A 75 -6.80 13.39 -3.09
CA ALA A 75 -7.14 13.90 -1.75
C ALA A 75 -7.02 12.81 -0.68
N ALA A 76 -7.53 11.62 -0.95
CA ALA A 76 -7.41 10.48 -0.05
C ALA A 76 -5.93 10.06 0.12
N ALA A 77 -5.17 9.96 -0.97
CA ALA A 77 -3.75 9.63 -0.90
C ALA A 77 -2.97 10.58 0.03
N LYS A 78 -3.20 11.89 -0.11
CA LYS A 78 -2.59 12.91 0.76
C LYS A 78 -3.05 12.79 2.21
N LEU A 79 -4.34 12.55 2.45
CA LEU A 79 -4.88 12.34 3.79
C LEU A 79 -4.21 11.15 4.50
N PHE A 80 -3.89 10.10 3.74
CA PHE A 80 -3.24 8.89 4.25
C PHE A 80 -1.71 8.95 4.26
N GLY A 81 -1.10 10.09 3.91
CA GLY A 81 0.31 10.34 4.11
C GLY A 81 1.17 10.42 2.85
N ALA A 82 0.59 10.38 1.65
CA ALA A 82 1.35 10.63 0.44
C ALA A 82 1.85 12.09 0.40
N THR A 83 3.12 12.27 0.06
CA THR A 83 3.71 13.60 -0.17
C THR A 83 3.50 14.08 -1.60
N HIS A 84 3.41 13.13 -2.54
CA HIS A 84 3.21 13.37 -3.96
C HIS A 84 2.14 12.42 -4.50
N PHE A 85 1.45 12.87 -5.56
CA PHE A 85 0.48 12.05 -6.29
C PHE A 85 0.74 12.17 -7.79
N ILE A 86 0.85 11.03 -8.46
CA ILE A 86 0.98 10.93 -9.91
C ILE A 86 -0.28 10.26 -10.46
N CYS A 87 -1.04 11.00 -11.27
CA CYS A 87 -2.17 10.44 -12.01
C CYS A 87 -1.64 9.75 -13.26
N ALA A 88 -1.52 8.42 -13.21
CA ALA A 88 -1.04 7.64 -14.34
C ALA A 88 -2.09 7.60 -15.46
N GLY A 89 -1.63 7.75 -16.71
CA GLY A 89 -2.50 7.75 -17.89
C GLY A 89 -1.69 7.53 -19.17
N PRO A 90 -2.35 7.42 -20.33
CA PRO A 90 -1.66 7.14 -21.59
C PRO A 90 -0.65 8.23 -22.00
N ASP A 91 -0.89 9.46 -21.56
CA ASP A 91 -0.04 10.62 -21.90
C ASP A 91 0.98 10.96 -20.79
N VAL A 92 1.06 10.13 -19.74
CA VAL A 92 1.95 10.37 -18.59
C VAL A 92 3.04 9.31 -18.56
N ASP A 93 4.28 9.71 -18.74
CA ASP A 93 5.42 8.86 -18.41
C ASP A 93 5.61 8.83 -16.89
N THR A 94 5.01 7.80 -16.28
CA THR A 94 5.08 7.61 -14.83
C THR A 94 6.52 7.44 -14.34
N ALA A 95 7.38 6.84 -15.15
CA ALA A 95 8.79 6.62 -14.76
C ALA A 95 9.55 7.95 -14.72
N GLU A 96 9.33 8.82 -15.69
CA GLU A 96 9.92 10.14 -15.71
C GLU A 96 9.40 11.00 -14.54
N ALA A 97 8.07 11.00 -14.31
CA ALA A 97 7.48 11.74 -13.19
C ALA A 97 8.01 11.29 -11.82
N VAL A 98 8.29 10.00 -11.62
CA VAL A 98 8.94 9.50 -10.40
C VAL A 98 10.39 9.99 -10.32
N LYS A 99 11.14 10.02 -11.43
CA LYS A 99 12.54 10.47 -11.45
C LYS A 99 12.69 11.97 -11.21
N GLU A 100 11.70 12.78 -11.57
CA GLU A 100 11.67 14.19 -11.19
C GLU A 100 11.69 14.40 -9.67
N ILE A 101 11.09 13.47 -8.91
CA ILE A 101 11.02 13.51 -7.45
C ILE A 101 12.21 12.74 -6.83
N CYS A 102 12.53 11.58 -7.39
CA CYS A 102 13.59 10.66 -6.94
C CYS A 102 14.51 10.32 -8.12
N PRO A 103 15.52 11.13 -8.44
CA PRO A 103 16.31 10.99 -9.66
C PRO A 103 17.06 9.64 -9.82
N LEU A 104 17.41 9.00 -8.73
CA LEU A 104 18.10 7.70 -8.73
C LEU A 104 17.13 6.51 -8.63
N GLY A 105 15.84 6.76 -8.39
CA GLY A 105 14.84 5.76 -8.06
C GLY A 105 14.40 5.84 -6.60
N VAL A 106 13.66 4.84 -6.14
CA VAL A 106 13.11 4.80 -4.78
C VAL A 106 13.66 3.60 -3.99
N ASP A 107 13.70 3.74 -2.66
CA ASP A 107 14.12 2.65 -1.77
C ASP A 107 13.07 1.53 -1.71
N TYR A 108 11.79 1.88 -1.79
CA TYR A 108 10.68 0.92 -1.71
C TYR A 108 9.64 1.16 -2.80
N ALA A 109 9.17 0.07 -3.40
CA ALA A 109 8.03 0.08 -4.32
C ALA A 109 6.99 -0.93 -3.86
N PHE A 110 5.75 -0.48 -3.65
CA PHE A 110 4.63 -1.33 -3.25
C PHE A 110 3.65 -1.48 -4.42
N GLU A 111 3.52 -2.71 -4.92
CA GLU A 111 2.58 -3.04 -5.98
C GLU A 111 1.27 -3.56 -5.35
N CYS A 112 0.17 -2.79 -5.48
CA CYS A 112 -1.11 -3.04 -4.82
C CYS A 112 -2.25 -3.39 -5.80
N VAL A 113 -1.96 -3.60 -7.09
CA VAL A 113 -2.95 -3.87 -8.14
C VAL A 113 -3.00 -5.35 -8.53
N GLY A 114 -1.82 -5.99 -8.62
CA GLY A 114 -1.68 -7.36 -9.08
C GLY A 114 -1.54 -7.46 -10.61
N HIS A 115 -0.87 -6.49 -11.25
CA HIS A 115 -0.69 -6.50 -12.70
C HIS A 115 0.78 -6.71 -13.07
N PRO A 116 1.12 -7.71 -13.95
CA PRO A 116 2.52 -8.03 -14.28
C PRO A 116 3.36 -6.85 -14.78
N ALA A 117 2.77 -5.96 -15.60
CA ALA A 117 3.47 -4.77 -16.08
C ALA A 117 3.79 -3.78 -14.95
N LEU A 118 2.92 -3.65 -13.94
CA LEU A 118 3.15 -2.78 -12.78
C LEU A 118 4.19 -3.38 -11.83
N ILE A 119 4.23 -4.70 -11.69
CA ILE A 119 5.31 -5.40 -10.97
C ILE A 119 6.66 -5.07 -11.62
N ARG A 120 6.73 -5.17 -12.96
CA ARG A 120 7.93 -4.80 -13.70
C ARG A 120 8.31 -3.34 -13.48
N GLN A 121 7.35 -2.43 -13.58
CA GLN A 121 7.56 -1.00 -13.37
C GLN A 121 8.08 -0.70 -11.95
N CYS A 122 7.53 -1.36 -10.92
CA CYS A 122 8.03 -1.25 -9.55
C CYS A 122 9.51 -1.62 -9.45
N ILE A 123 9.95 -2.71 -10.10
CA ILE A 123 11.35 -3.17 -10.07
C ILE A 123 12.27 -2.18 -10.79
N ASP A 124 11.80 -1.65 -11.93
CA ASP A 124 12.60 -0.73 -12.75
C ASP A 124 12.77 0.65 -12.08
N LEU A 125 11.82 1.07 -11.24
CA LEU A 125 11.83 2.33 -10.50
C LEU A 125 12.64 2.29 -9.19
N LEU A 126 13.09 1.13 -8.75
CA LEU A 126 13.94 1.02 -7.55
C LEU A 126 15.32 1.62 -7.78
N ASP A 127 15.86 2.26 -6.76
CA ASP A 127 17.28 2.59 -6.65
C ASP A 127 18.11 1.34 -6.25
N TRP A 128 19.42 1.49 -6.14
CA TRP A 128 20.32 0.45 -5.63
C TRP A 128 19.92 0.00 -4.21
N GLY A 129 19.90 -1.31 -3.99
CA GLY A 129 19.47 -1.89 -2.71
C GLY A 129 17.96 -1.80 -2.44
N GLY A 130 17.19 -1.22 -3.36
CA GLY A 130 15.75 -1.02 -3.18
C GLY A 130 14.95 -2.33 -3.17
N SER A 131 13.74 -2.27 -2.61
CA SER A 131 12.88 -3.45 -2.46
C SER A 131 11.48 -3.24 -3.04
N CYS A 132 11.05 -4.15 -3.93
CA CYS A 132 9.69 -4.22 -4.45
C CYS A 132 8.86 -5.19 -3.60
N VAL A 133 7.75 -4.72 -3.02
CA VAL A 133 6.83 -5.51 -2.20
C VAL A 133 5.56 -5.80 -2.99
N LEU A 134 5.25 -7.08 -3.20
CA LEU A 134 4.09 -7.53 -3.97
C LEU A 134 2.91 -7.78 -3.04
N LEU A 135 1.83 -7.02 -3.23
CA LEU A 135 0.59 -7.08 -2.45
C LEU A 135 -0.63 -7.36 -3.30
N GLY A 136 -0.66 -6.82 -4.52
CA GLY A 136 -1.73 -7.09 -5.46
C GLY A 136 -1.80 -8.56 -5.82
N VAL A 137 -3.02 -9.09 -5.98
CA VAL A 137 -3.23 -10.50 -6.34
C VAL A 137 -3.47 -10.59 -7.85
N PRO A 138 -2.50 -11.07 -8.64
CA PRO A 138 -2.66 -11.22 -10.08
C PRO A 138 -3.61 -12.38 -10.41
N LYS A 139 -4.08 -12.42 -11.66
CA LYS A 139 -4.81 -13.58 -12.17
C LYS A 139 -3.95 -14.83 -12.04
N PHE A 140 -4.59 -15.97 -11.76
CA PHE A 140 -3.88 -17.25 -11.65
C PHE A 140 -3.10 -17.55 -12.95
N GLY A 141 -1.84 -17.97 -12.80
CA GLY A 141 -0.94 -18.23 -13.92
C GLY A 141 -0.31 -16.99 -14.56
N SER A 142 -0.52 -15.80 -14.00
CA SER A 142 0.17 -14.60 -14.49
C SER A 142 1.67 -14.68 -14.23
N GLU A 143 2.46 -14.23 -15.20
CA GLU A 143 3.92 -14.17 -15.13
C GLU A 143 4.37 -12.71 -15.30
N ALA A 144 5.37 -12.30 -14.52
CA ALA A 144 6.05 -11.03 -14.69
C ALA A 144 7.51 -11.27 -15.07
N SER A 145 7.98 -10.54 -16.07
CA SER A 145 9.38 -10.59 -16.50
C SER A 145 10.12 -9.31 -16.11
N PHE A 146 11.38 -9.43 -15.81
CA PHE A 146 12.27 -8.29 -15.51
C PHE A 146 13.67 -8.53 -16.06
N VAL A 147 14.43 -7.47 -16.24
CA VAL A 147 15.83 -7.57 -16.64
C VAL A 147 16.63 -8.07 -15.43
N VAL A 148 17.22 -9.27 -15.56
CA VAL A 148 17.97 -9.91 -14.46
C VAL A 148 19.07 -9.00 -13.93
N GLN A 149 19.75 -8.27 -14.84
CA GLN A 149 20.82 -7.34 -14.50
C GLN A 149 20.33 -6.23 -13.52
N SER A 150 19.04 -5.86 -13.55
CA SER A 150 18.51 -4.87 -12.61
C SER A 150 18.60 -5.33 -11.14
N LEU A 151 18.48 -6.63 -10.89
CA LEU A 151 18.66 -7.21 -9.55
C LEU A 151 20.13 -7.25 -9.11
N TYR A 152 21.08 -7.13 -10.04
CA TYR A 152 22.51 -7.09 -9.72
C TYR A 152 22.88 -5.84 -8.88
N ASN A 153 22.02 -4.85 -8.88
CA ASN A 153 22.15 -3.64 -8.05
C ASN A 153 21.61 -3.87 -6.62
N ASP A 154 21.74 -5.05 -6.07
CA ASP A 154 21.27 -5.45 -4.73
C ASP A 154 19.75 -5.27 -4.50
N LYS A 155 18.95 -5.17 -5.60
CA LYS A 155 17.49 -5.03 -5.50
C LYS A 155 16.85 -6.33 -5.03
N SER A 156 15.71 -6.19 -4.33
CA SER A 156 14.95 -7.32 -3.80
C SER A 156 13.50 -7.31 -4.29
N ILE A 157 12.93 -8.51 -4.49
CA ILE A 157 11.50 -8.71 -4.73
C ILE A 157 10.94 -9.49 -3.54
N LEU A 158 9.98 -8.90 -2.84
CA LEU A 158 9.44 -9.42 -1.60
C LEU A 158 7.96 -9.79 -1.77
N GLY A 159 7.64 -11.08 -1.71
CA GLY A 159 6.26 -11.51 -1.57
C GLY A 159 5.72 -11.14 -0.17
N CYS A 160 4.49 -10.69 -0.11
CA CYS A 160 3.83 -10.33 1.15
C CYS A 160 2.37 -10.76 1.14
N ARG A 161 2.00 -11.66 2.03
CA ARG A 161 0.62 -12.10 2.25
C ARG A 161 0.13 -11.60 3.59
N TYR A 162 -1.05 -10.93 3.63
CA TYR A 162 -1.64 -10.37 4.84
C TYR A 162 -0.65 -9.55 5.68
N GLY A 163 0.21 -8.75 5.02
CA GLY A 163 1.15 -7.88 5.70
C GLY A 163 2.24 -8.61 6.51
N ALA A 164 2.53 -9.89 6.21
CA ALA A 164 3.41 -10.74 7.02
C ALA A 164 3.07 -10.69 8.52
N ALA A 165 1.77 -10.56 8.83
CA ALA A 165 1.26 -10.23 10.13
C ALA A 165 1.22 -11.42 11.10
N ARG A 166 1.32 -11.10 12.37
CA ARG A 166 0.99 -11.94 13.52
C ARG A 166 -0.32 -11.42 14.12
N PRO A 167 -1.50 -11.95 13.71
CA PRO A 167 -2.80 -11.34 14.02
C PRO A 167 -3.03 -11.02 15.50
N HIS A 168 -2.63 -11.93 16.40
CA HIS A 168 -2.77 -11.72 17.85
C HIS A 168 -1.90 -10.60 18.43
N HIS A 169 -0.89 -10.16 17.70
CA HIS A 169 -0.02 -9.05 18.06
C HIS A 169 -0.39 -7.78 17.30
N ASP A 170 -0.55 -7.90 15.97
CA ASP A 170 -0.64 -6.73 15.10
C ASP A 170 -2.04 -6.11 15.10
N ILE A 171 -3.12 -6.90 15.28
CA ILE A 171 -4.47 -6.37 15.38
C ILE A 171 -4.63 -5.50 16.64
N PRO A 172 -4.24 -5.93 17.84
CA PRO A 172 -4.25 -5.05 19.01
C PRO A 172 -3.39 -3.79 18.82
N LEU A 173 -2.19 -3.91 18.24
CA LEU A 173 -1.33 -2.77 17.94
C LEU A 173 -2.04 -1.75 17.02
N PHE A 174 -2.73 -2.20 15.97
CA PHE A 174 -3.44 -1.30 15.06
C PHE A 174 -4.65 -0.65 15.73
N VAL A 175 -5.33 -1.36 16.62
CA VAL A 175 -6.38 -0.79 17.47
C VAL A 175 -5.81 0.32 18.37
N ASP A 176 -4.66 0.09 19.02
CA ASP A 176 -4.02 1.09 19.86
C ASP A 176 -3.56 2.31 19.07
N LEU A 177 -3.03 2.11 17.87
CA LEU A 177 -2.64 3.19 16.96
C LEU A 177 -3.86 4.01 16.49
N TYR A 178 -4.99 3.35 16.20
CA TYR A 178 -6.24 4.01 15.88
C TYR A 178 -6.76 4.84 17.06
N LYS A 179 -6.85 4.27 18.26
CA LYS A 179 -7.27 4.98 19.49
C LYS A 179 -6.36 6.17 19.79
N ALA A 180 -5.09 6.07 19.46
CA ALA A 180 -4.11 7.16 19.60
C ALA A 180 -4.17 8.22 18.48
N GLY A 181 -5.11 8.08 17.51
CA GLY A 181 -5.23 8.97 16.36
C GLY A 181 -4.07 8.89 15.35
N LYS A 182 -3.27 7.84 15.43
CA LYS A 182 -2.09 7.63 14.54
C LYS A 182 -2.39 6.76 13.33
N LEU A 183 -3.49 6.01 13.36
CA LEU A 183 -3.98 5.19 12.27
C LEU A 183 -5.40 5.61 11.94
N LYS A 184 -5.70 5.85 10.67
CA LYS A 184 -7.02 6.23 10.17
C LYS A 184 -7.77 4.98 9.77
N LEU A 185 -8.95 4.76 10.31
CA LEU A 185 -9.85 3.66 9.96
C LEU A 185 -11.19 4.18 9.46
N ASP A 186 -11.74 5.21 10.11
CA ASP A 186 -13.07 5.75 9.79
C ASP A 186 -13.09 6.33 8.37
N GLU A 187 -11.99 6.96 7.96
CA GLU A 187 -11.81 7.56 6.63
C GLU A 187 -11.62 6.53 5.51
N LEU A 188 -11.42 5.25 5.85
CA LEU A 188 -11.42 4.15 4.88
C LEU A 188 -12.82 3.71 4.48
N VAL A 189 -13.84 4.02 5.28
CA VAL A 189 -15.23 3.66 5.00
C VAL A 189 -15.77 4.64 3.96
N SER A 190 -15.85 4.22 2.69
CA SER A 190 -16.34 5.06 1.60
C SER A 190 -17.88 5.07 1.52
N GLN A 191 -18.51 3.91 1.79
CA GLN A 191 -19.95 3.71 1.70
C GLN A 191 -20.41 2.66 2.70
N THR A 192 -21.69 2.74 3.10
CA THR A 192 -22.38 1.76 3.93
C THR A 192 -23.61 1.25 3.19
N PHE A 193 -23.90 -0.04 3.32
CA PHE A 193 -25.00 -0.71 2.65
C PHE A 193 -25.79 -1.54 3.66
N GLU A 194 -27.11 -1.62 3.49
CA GLU A 194 -27.93 -2.58 4.22
C GLU A 194 -27.66 -4.00 3.72
N PRO A 195 -27.87 -5.05 4.53
CA PRO A 195 -27.61 -6.44 4.14
C PRO A 195 -28.31 -6.87 2.83
N GLU A 196 -29.50 -6.29 2.56
CA GLU A 196 -30.28 -6.56 1.35
C GLU A 196 -29.65 -5.97 0.09
N GLN A 197 -28.74 -5.00 0.24
CA GLN A 197 -28.03 -4.29 -0.84
C GLN A 197 -26.68 -4.94 -1.17
N VAL A 198 -26.48 -6.22 -0.85
CA VAL A 198 -25.18 -6.89 -1.05
C VAL A 198 -24.69 -6.81 -2.50
N GLN A 199 -25.59 -6.89 -3.49
CA GLN A 199 -25.19 -6.79 -4.90
C GLN A 199 -24.69 -5.38 -5.24
N GLU A 200 -25.36 -4.34 -4.77
CA GLU A 200 -24.93 -2.94 -4.94
C GLU A 200 -23.58 -2.70 -4.28
N ALA A 201 -23.35 -3.30 -3.11
CA ALA A 201 -22.08 -3.21 -2.40
C ALA A 201 -20.91 -3.92 -3.13
N LEU A 202 -21.21 -4.98 -3.90
CA LEU A 202 -20.22 -5.69 -4.72
C LEU A 202 -19.89 -4.95 -6.02
N ASP A 203 -20.83 -4.15 -6.51
CA ASP A 203 -20.70 -3.40 -7.78
C ASP A 203 -20.10 -1.99 -7.55
N ALA A 204 -19.99 -1.52 -6.30
CA ALA A 204 -19.47 -0.21 -5.91
C ALA A 204 -17.94 -0.21 -5.79
#